data_eb1482753f3926494d5143fec77447be
#
_entry.id   eb1482753f3926494d5143fec77447be
#
_cell.length_a   1.000
_cell.length_b   1.000
_cell.length_c   1.000
_cell.angle_alpha   90.00
_cell.angle_beta   90.00
_cell.angle_gamma   90.00
#
_symmetry.space_group_name_H-M   'P 1'
#
loop_
_entity.id
_entity.type
_entity.pdbx_description
1 polymer ?
#
loop_
_entity_poly.entity_id
_entity_poly.type
_entity_poly.pdbx_seq_one_letter_code
_entity_poly.pdbx_strand_id
1 'polypeptide(L)'
;MQNILSKLTGRATILLGAASLSSLLLIAAPQAHAAAEGPFYTAELATPVETRQEILRGALFSCDGTSCVGTKTNSRASIVCATFVREFGAVTAFTAQGDALDADDLAKCNKRA
;
A
#
# COMPACT_ATOMS: atom_id res chain seq x y z
N MET A 1 55.06 48.07 -13.97
CA MET A 1 54.62 47.48 -14.14
C MET A 1 53.77 46.58 -13.57
N GLN A 2 53.25 46.31 -13.45
CA GLN A 2 52.60 45.61 -13.02
C GLN A 2 51.63 45.37 -12.16
N ASN A 3 51.45 45.31 -11.57
CA ASN A 3 50.67 45.20 -10.71
C ASN A 3 49.35 45.15 -10.77
N ILE A 4 49.01 45.40 -11.01
CA ILE A 4 47.84 45.55 -11.19
C ILE A 4 46.95 44.55 -10.97
N LEU A 5 47.09 43.88 -11.27
CA LEU A 5 46.30 43.02 -11.25
C LEU A 5 45.54 42.61 -10.21
N SER A 6 45.91 42.73 -9.62
CA SER A 6 45.37 42.33 -8.61
C SER A 6 44.13 42.57 -8.31
N LYS A 7 43.92 43.07 -8.20
CA LYS A 7 42.86 43.40 -7.89
C LYS A 7 41.79 42.80 -8.25
N LEU A 8 41.57 42.67 -8.58
CA LEU A 8 40.50 42.23 -9.02
C LEU A 8 39.87 41.25 -8.50
N THR A 9 40.16 40.98 -8.33
CA THR A 9 39.80 40.01 -7.91
C THR A 9 38.80 39.83 -7.10
N GLY A 10 38.83 39.85 -6.57
CA GLY A 10 38.02 39.57 -5.76
C GLY A 10 36.80 39.65 -5.79
N ARG A 11 36.51 39.76 -5.84
CA ARG A 11 35.46 39.91 -5.80
C ARG A 11 34.52 39.12 -6.11
N ALA A 12 34.28 38.96 -6.24
CA ALA A 12 33.38 38.32 -6.74
C ALA A 12 32.80 37.33 -6.11
N THR A 13 32.96 36.96 -6.03
CA THR A 13 32.54 35.98 -5.54
C THR A 13 31.50 35.70 -4.83
N ILE A 14 31.41 35.97 -4.45
CA ILE A 14 30.56 35.77 -3.76
C ILE A 14 29.40 35.30 -3.78
N LEU A 15 29.08 35.52 -3.79
CA LEU A 15 28.02 35.26 -3.83
C LEU A 15 27.29 34.27 -3.94
N LEU A 16 27.35 34.07 -4.19
CA LEU A 16 26.71 33.22 -4.53
C LEU A 16 26.08 32.33 -3.84
N GLY A 17 26.36 32.00 -3.61
CA GLY A 17 25.97 30.98 -3.05
C GLY A 17 24.71 31.00 -2.61
N ALA A 18 24.54 31.39 -2.12
CA ALA A 18 23.36 31.50 -1.64
C ALA A 18 22.38 30.75 -2.20
N ALA A 19 21.89 31.02 -2.49
CA ALA A 19 20.88 30.47 -3.07
C ALA A 19 20.59 29.20 -2.83
N SER A 20 20.59 28.73 -3.24
CA SER A 20 20.28 27.53 -3.15
C SER A 20 19.59 26.96 -2.22
N LEU A 21 19.57 26.72 -1.79
CA LEU A 21 18.98 26.08 -0.95
C LEU A 21 17.73 25.89 -0.84
N SER A 22 17.31 26.30 -0.78
CA SER A 22 16.11 26.29 -0.57
C SER A 22 15.39 25.30 -1.07
N SER A 23 15.03 25.08 -1.49
CA SER A 23 14.28 24.19 -2.06
C SER A 23 14.02 23.05 -1.50
N LEU A 24 13.93 22.59 -1.54
CA LEU A 24 13.68 21.48 -1.19
C LEU A 24 12.71 21.04 -0.41
N LEU A 25 12.60 20.93 0.08
CA LEU A 25 11.85 20.49 0.88
C LEU A 25 10.61 20.17 0.65
N LEU A 26 10.04 20.43 0.65
CA LEU A 26 8.85 20.30 0.53
C LEU A 26 8.41 19.18 0.12
N ILE A 27 8.40 18.69 -0.29
CA ILE A 27 7.97 17.64 -0.78
C ILE A 27 7.43 16.69 -0.02
N ALA A 28 7.46 16.10 0.30
CA ALA A 28 6.91 15.14 1.04
C ALA A 28 5.60 15.09 1.50
N ALA A 29 5.10 15.83 1.93
CA ALA A 29 3.81 15.75 2.48
C ALA A 29 2.78 14.91 1.89
N PRO A 30 2.43 15.02 0.80
CA PRO A 30 1.33 14.36 0.23
C PRO A 30 1.28 12.89 0.33
N GLN A 31 2.32 12.27 0.29
CA GLN A 31 2.27 10.91 0.34
C GLN A 31 1.62 10.33 1.49
N ALA A 32 1.69 10.87 2.55
CA ALA A 32 1.14 10.33 3.73
C ALA A 32 -0.29 9.97 3.57
N HIS A 33 -1.01 10.65 2.78
CA HIS A 33 -2.36 10.38 2.68
C HIS A 33 -2.69 9.18 1.94
N ALA A 34 -2.05 8.93 0.90
CA ALA A 34 -2.35 7.80 0.10
C ALA A 34 -2.30 6.54 0.90
N ALA A 35 -1.46 6.51 1.85
CA ALA A 35 -1.30 5.30 2.61
C ALA A 35 -2.48 4.99 3.48
N ALA A 36 -3.31 5.92 3.73
CA ALA A 36 -4.41 5.71 4.61
C ALA A 36 -5.53 4.92 3.97
N GLU A 37 -5.49 4.79 2.68
CA GLU A 37 -6.57 4.09 2.05
C GLU A 37 -6.15 2.77 1.51
N GLY A 38 -5.98 1.82 2.27
CA GLY A 38 -5.65 0.48 1.81
C GLY A 38 -6.90 -0.31 1.49
N PRO A 39 -6.75 -1.54 1.06
CA PRO A 39 -7.89 -2.39 0.77
C PRO A 39 -8.63 -2.70 2.06
N PHE A 40 -9.95 -2.88 1.94
CA PHE A 40 -10.74 -3.20 3.12
C PHE A 40 -10.49 -4.64 3.59
N TYR A 41 -10.43 -5.59 2.65
CA TYR A 41 -10.13 -6.97 2.97
C TYR A 41 -8.76 -7.35 2.44
N THR A 42 -8.05 -8.20 3.20
CA THR A 42 -6.86 -8.85 2.70
C THR A 42 -6.95 -10.33 3.03
N ALA A 43 -6.45 -11.15 2.17
CA ALA A 43 -6.46 -12.59 2.38
C ALA A 43 -5.16 -13.20 1.85
N GLU A 44 -4.70 -14.23 2.55
CA GLU A 44 -3.55 -14.98 2.11
C GLU A 44 -4.02 -16.39 1.82
N LEU A 45 -3.85 -16.84 0.58
CA LEU A 45 -4.29 -18.16 0.17
C LEU A 45 -3.27 -19.22 0.56
N ALA A 46 -3.78 -20.40 0.89
CA ALA A 46 -2.90 -21.52 1.17
C ALA A 46 -2.25 -22.05 -0.12
N THR A 47 -2.92 -21.88 -1.25
CA THR A 47 -2.42 -22.33 -2.55
C THR A 47 -2.51 -21.20 -3.55
N PRO A 48 -1.46 -20.96 -4.33
CA PRO A 48 -1.47 -19.84 -5.29
C PRO A 48 -2.53 -20.05 -6.37
N VAL A 49 -3.07 -18.93 -6.86
CA VAL A 49 -4.00 -18.93 -7.98
C VAL A 49 -3.47 -18.01 -9.07
N GLU A 50 -4.02 -18.14 -10.27
CA GLU A 50 -3.69 -17.22 -11.33
C GLU A 50 -4.31 -15.87 -11.05
N THR A 51 -3.73 -14.81 -11.57
CA THR A 51 -4.24 -13.47 -11.37
C THR A 51 -5.66 -13.35 -11.91
N ARG A 52 -6.57 -13.00 -11.05
CA ARG A 52 -7.96 -12.80 -11.47
C ARG A 52 -8.76 -12.00 -10.44
N GLN A 53 -9.90 -11.52 -10.89
CA GLN A 53 -10.81 -10.74 -10.06
C GLN A 53 -12.18 -11.39 -10.03
N GLU A 54 -12.87 -11.28 -8.90
CA GLU A 54 -14.24 -11.76 -8.74
C GLU A 54 -15.01 -10.83 -7.82
N ILE A 55 -16.30 -10.69 -8.08
CA ILE A 55 -17.15 -9.92 -7.20
C ILE A 55 -17.89 -10.89 -6.31
N LEU A 56 -17.65 -10.78 -5.01
CA LEU A 56 -18.23 -11.68 -4.04
C LEU A 56 -18.98 -10.84 -3.00
N ARG A 57 -20.27 -11.07 -2.90
CA ARG A 57 -21.14 -10.35 -1.97
C ARG A 57 -20.98 -8.83 -2.07
N GLY A 58 -20.77 -8.34 -3.26
CA GLY A 58 -20.63 -6.91 -3.51
C GLY A 58 -19.22 -6.35 -3.35
N ALA A 59 -18.28 -7.17 -2.91
CA ALA A 59 -16.89 -6.75 -2.82
C ALA A 59 -16.14 -7.25 -4.04
N LEU A 60 -15.30 -6.41 -4.60
CA LEU A 60 -14.43 -6.81 -5.69
C LEU A 60 -13.13 -7.34 -5.09
N PHE A 61 -12.86 -8.60 -5.30
CA PHE A 61 -11.61 -9.22 -4.87
C PHE A 61 -10.67 -9.40 -6.04
N SER A 62 -9.41 -9.11 -5.81
CA SER A 62 -8.33 -9.28 -6.79
C SER A 62 -7.28 -10.15 -6.15
N CYS A 63 -6.95 -11.25 -6.79
CA CYS A 63 -5.92 -12.18 -6.29
C CYS A 63 -4.79 -12.31 -7.30
N ASP A 64 -3.58 -12.45 -6.78
CA ASP A 64 -2.39 -12.67 -7.58
C ASP A 64 -1.48 -13.58 -6.77
N GLY A 65 -1.34 -14.83 -7.18
CA GLY A 65 -0.60 -15.81 -6.41
C GLY A 65 -1.34 -16.13 -5.13
N THR A 66 -0.75 -15.91 -3.99
CA THR A 66 -1.40 -16.14 -2.69
C THR A 66 -1.99 -14.88 -2.10
N SER A 67 -1.74 -13.74 -2.68
CA SER A 67 -2.13 -12.46 -2.09
C SER A 67 -3.43 -11.95 -2.71
N CYS A 68 -4.40 -11.64 -1.88
CA CYS A 68 -5.68 -11.15 -2.34
C CYS A 68 -6.08 -9.89 -1.57
N VAL A 69 -6.73 -8.98 -2.27
CA VAL A 69 -7.27 -7.77 -1.65
C VAL A 69 -8.71 -7.60 -2.09
N GLY A 70 -9.51 -6.98 -1.26
CA GLY A 70 -10.92 -6.78 -1.58
C GLY A 70 -11.45 -5.43 -1.13
N THR A 71 -12.46 -4.95 -1.84
CA THR A 71 -13.14 -3.71 -1.48
C THR A 71 -14.18 -3.97 -0.42
N LYS A 72 -14.65 -2.91 0.20
CA LYS A 72 -15.60 -3.01 1.30
C LYS A 72 -16.96 -3.52 0.86
N THR A 73 -17.62 -4.27 1.73
CA THR A 73 -19.01 -4.64 1.58
C THR A 73 -19.67 -4.58 2.96
N ASN A 74 -20.97 -4.68 2.99
CA ASN A 74 -21.72 -4.58 4.26
C ASN A 74 -21.90 -5.91 4.97
N SER A 75 -21.42 -7.01 4.41
CA SER A 75 -21.53 -8.31 5.06
C SER A 75 -20.49 -8.47 6.15
N ARG A 76 -20.77 -9.35 7.11
CA ARG A 76 -19.80 -9.62 8.16
C ARG A 76 -18.60 -10.31 7.58
N ALA A 77 -17.45 -10.03 8.18
CA ALA A 77 -16.19 -10.59 7.72
C ALA A 77 -16.22 -12.13 7.61
N SER A 78 -16.83 -12.80 8.57
CA SER A 78 -16.88 -14.24 8.53
C SER A 78 -17.69 -14.77 7.35
N ILE A 79 -18.71 -14.05 6.95
CA ILE A 79 -19.54 -14.44 5.82
C ILE A 79 -18.80 -14.17 4.51
N VAL A 80 -18.11 -13.05 4.43
CA VAL A 80 -17.31 -12.73 3.26
C VAL A 80 -16.20 -13.76 3.09
N CYS A 81 -15.54 -14.14 4.18
CA CYS A 81 -14.50 -15.16 4.14
C CYS A 81 -15.06 -16.49 3.63
N ALA A 82 -16.21 -16.90 4.13
CA ALA A 82 -16.82 -18.17 3.70
C ALA A 82 -17.13 -18.17 2.20
N THR A 83 -17.59 -17.03 1.67
CA THR A 83 -17.85 -16.93 0.25
C THR A 83 -16.53 -16.91 -0.53
N PHE A 84 -15.55 -16.21 0.01
CA PHE A 84 -14.23 -16.09 -0.61
C PHE A 84 -13.56 -17.46 -0.79
N VAL A 85 -13.55 -18.29 0.27
CA VAL A 85 -12.85 -19.57 0.17
C VAL A 85 -13.53 -20.55 -0.79
N ARG A 86 -14.82 -20.41 -1.01
CA ARG A 86 -15.50 -21.24 -2.00
C ARG A 86 -15.02 -20.91 -3.41
N GLU A 87 -14.64 -19.66 -3.63
CA GLU A 87 -14.24 -19.23 -4.94
C GLU A 87 -12.74 -19.39 -5.18
N PHE A 88 -11.95 -18.99 -4.19
CA PHE A 88 -10.48 -18.93 -4.37
C PHE A 88 -9.72 -20.04 -3.65
N GLY A 89 -10.32 -20.69 -2.67
CA GLY A 89 -9.66 -21.73 -1.89
C GLY A 89 -9.35 -21.31 -0.46
N ALA A 90 -8.82 -22.25 0.29
CA ALA A 90 -8.55 -22.04 1.70
C ALA A 90 -7.55 -20.92 1.94
N VAL A 91 -7.68 -20.25 3.07
CA VAL A 91 -6.83 -19.13 3.45
C VAL A 91 -6.05 -19.44 4.71
N THR A 92 -4.85 -18.88 4.81
CA THR A 92 -4.06 -18.95 6.03
C THR A 92 -4.28 -17.70 6.87
N ALA A 93 -4.81 -16.64 6.28
CA ALA A 93 -5.13 -15.41 6.99
C ALA A 93 -6.24 -14.67 6.23
N PHE A 94 -7.10 -14.00 6.96
CA PHE A 94 -8.15 -13.16 6.37
C PHE A 94 -8.38 -11.99 7.31
N THR A 95 -8.23 -10.77 6.80
CA THR A 95 -8.45 -9.58 7.61
C THR A 95 -9.52 -8.69 6.99
N ALA A 96 -10.24 -7.99 7.85
CA ALA A 96 -11.21 -7.00 7.43
C ALA A 96 -10.89 -5.70 8.15
N GLN A 97 -10.61 -4.65 7.39
CA GLN A 97 -10.29 -3.34 7.94
C GLN A 97 -9.16 -3.44 8.98
N GLY A 98 -8.16 -4.24 8.69
CA GLY A 98 -7.02 -4.39 9.56
C GLY A 98 -7.19 -5.39 10.70
N ASP A 99 -8.41 -5.90 10.93
CA ASP A 99 -8.65 -6.85 11.99
C ASP A 99 -8.66 -8.27 11.43
N ALA A 100 -7.80 -9.10 11.94
CA ALA A 100 -7.71 -10.48 11.48
C ALA A 100 -8.82 -11.31 12.09
N LEU A 101 -9.34 -12.28 11.34
CA LEU A 101 -10.25 -13.25 11.92
C LEU A 101 -9.46 -14.09 12.92
N ASP A 102 -10.09 -14.39 14.04
CA ASP A 102 -9.45 -15.22 15.04
C ASP A 102 -9.38 -16.68 14.53
N ALA A 103 -8.65 -17.51 15.26
CA ALA A 103 -8.39 -18.87 14.83
C ALA A 103 -9.66 -19.67 14.62
N ASP A 104 -10.65 -19.48 15.49
CA ASP A 104 -11.88 -20.23 15.38
C ASP A 104 -12.70 -19.82 14.16
N ASP A 105 -12.82 -18.53 13.92
CA ASP A 105 -13.55 -18.02 12.78
C ASP A 105 -12.83 -18.34 11.48
N LEU A 106 -11.52 -18.33 11.49
CA LEU A 106 -10.75 -18.70 10.32
C LEU A 106 -10.96 -20.18 9.99
N ALA A 107 -10.96 -21.03 11.02
CA ALA A 107 -11.20 -22.45 10.82
C ALA A 107 -12.60 -22.70 10.26
N LYS A 108 -13.61 -22.00 10.77
CA LYS A 108 -14.97 -22.13 10.27
C LYS A 108 -15.04 -21.67 8.82
N CYS A 109 -14.35 -20.59 8.50
CA CYS A 109 -14.30 -20.08 7.14
C CYS A 109 -13.74 -21.15 6.21
N ASN A 110 -12.61 -21.74 6.58
CA ASN A 110 -11.94 -22.72 5.74
C ASN A 110 -12.72 -24.02 5.55
N LYS A 111 -13.66 -24.30 6.43
CA LYS A 111 -14.52 -25.47 6.24
C LYS A 111 -15.42 -25.32 5.02
N ARG A 112 -15.55 -24.13 4.50
CA ARG A 112 -16.37 -23.86 3.33
C ARG A 112 -15.58 -23.95 2.02
N ALA A 113 -14.28 -24.11 2.13
CA ALA A 113 -13.44 -24.16 0.95
C ALA A 113 -13.68 -25.42 0.13
#